data_91c5672f2424a8feb4fe8a5da0a6893c
#
_entry.id   91c5672f2424a8feb4fe8a5da0a6893c
#
_cell.length_a   1.000
_cell.length_b   1.000
_cell.length_c   1.000
_cell.angle_alpha   90.00
_cell.angle_beta   90.00
_cell.angle_gamma   90.00
#
_symmetry.space_group_name_H-M   'P 1'
#
loop_
_entity.id
_entity.type
_entity.pdbx_description
1 polymer ?
#
loop_
_entity_poly.entity_id
_entity_poly.type
_entity_poly.pdbx_seq_one_letter_code
_entity_poly.pdbx_strand_id
1 'polypeptide(L)'
;MRLIERVCEENLLNPQVLASANENSRVKSDMGQIQRLSKMNLLDEDSLLKLFSSRYGIPMLSEASQVVKTRPEVDQVKTIFEATQILPILSGNRDGALLGINSNWFDISKIEFHYGEDLDWYLASRDQISSLLEKGELPDEKSKETVSSLIQRLLEKAINLNASDIHLELQKDFLRVRFRIDGVLQEMGKLSKELSPQIFSRMKILGDMDIAVQRQPQDGHYSYLAKNHSHFDLRISTIPAQKGEKMVLRLLDQIPVTHNLEALGFFEEDLSVLKNACRAASGMVIMVGPTGSGKTTTVYAMLNLINSPSRNILTIENPVEYELPGITQISIDPDQDLDFSKTLRAALRQDPDVILIGEIRDEETAEIAVKAALTGHLVLTTLHSRDALTVIQRLKNLGISADLLSETLNLIVSQKLVRRLCRHHRREKNCRNCRGTGYH
;
A
#
# COMPACT_ATOMS: atom_id res chain seq x y z
N MET A 1 18.25 32.40 2.91
CA MET A 1 17.26 31.41 3.37
C MET A 1 18.01 30.22 3.92
N ARG A 2 17.70 29.77 5.13
CA ARG A 2 18.37 28.63 5.76
C ARG A 2 18.01 27.33 5.02
N LEU A 3 18.92 26.36 5.01
CA LEU A 3 18.70 25.10 4.31
C LEU A 3 17.46 24.34 4.87
N ILE A 4 17.28 24.39 6.20
CA ILE A 4 16.14 23.77 6.88
C ILE A 4 14.78 24.41 6.52
N GLU A 5 14.76 25.72 6.27
CA GLU A 5 13.55 26.43 5.82
C GLU A 5 13.12 25.96 4.43
N ARG A 6 14.09 25.71 3.54
CA ARG A 6 13.84 25.22 2.20
C ARG A 6 13.35 23.77 2.17
N VAL A 7 13.83 22.92 3.08
CA VAL A 7 13.32 21.55 3.27
C VAL A 7 11.80 21.58 3.59
N CYS A 8 11.35 22.56 4.37
CA CYS A 8 9.93 22.74 4.66
C CYS A 8 9.16 23.34 3.47
N GLU A 9 9.73 24.28 2.73
CA GLU A 9 9.10 24.87 1.55
C GLU A 9 8.90 23.87 0.41
N GLU A 10 9.83 22.94 0.23
CA GLU A 10 9.74 21.87 -0.75
C GLU A 10 8.85 20.69 -0.28
N ASN A 11 8.13 20.85 0.84
CA ASN A 11 7.27 19.84 1.46
C ASN A 11 7.98 18.52 1.81
N LEU A 12 9.30 18.55 1.99
CA LEU A 12 10.09 17.38 2.44
C LEU A 12 9.94 17.14 3.94
N LEU A 13 9.48 18.13 4.70
CA LEU A 13 9.23 18.06 6.13
C LEU A 13 8.06 18.96 6.53
N ASN A 14 7.15 18.44 7.35
CA ASN A 14 6.09 19.25 7.94
C ASN A 14 6.69 20.24 8.98
N PRO A 15 6.40 21.56 8.91
CA PRO A 15 6.88 22.56 9.88
C PRO A 15 6.56 22.23 11.35
N GLN A 16 5.44 21.57 11.63
CA GLN A 16 5.05 21.14 12.98
C GLN A 16 5.97 20.03 13.52
N VAL A 17 6.38 19.10 12.64
CA VAL A 17 7.35 18.05 13.00
C VAL A 17 8.71 18.64 13.27
N LEU A 18 9.12 19.66 12.51
CA LEU A 18 10.36 20.39 12.77
C LEU A 18 10.32 21.10 14.13
N ALA A 19 9.22 21.76 14.47
CA ALA A 19 9.05 22.44 15.75
C ALA A 19 9.16 21.45 16.92
N SER A 20 8.44 20.34 16.90
CA SER A 20 8.48 19.31 17.95
C SER A 20 9.85 18.62 18.08
N ALA A 21 10.55 18.39 16.96
CA ALA A 21 11.90 17.82 16.97
C ALA A 21 12.95 18.78 17.53
N ASN A 22 12.72 20.10 17.46
CA ASN A 22 13.65 21.13 17.93
C ASN A 22 13.45 21.53 19.40
N GLU A 23 12.29 21.29 20.01
CA GLU A 23 12.00 21.68 21.41
C GLU A 23 13.00 21.15 22.44
N ASN A 24 13.70 20.04 22.15
CA ASN A 24 14.71 19.43 23.03
C ASN A 24 16.14 19.41 22.44
N SER A 25 16.45 20.22 21.42
CA SER A 25 17.70 20.13 20.68
C SER A 25 18.65 21.22 21.01
N ARG A 26 19.93 20.84 21.38
CA ARG A 26 21.08 21.76 21.51
C ARG A 26 21.77 22.05 20.17
N VAL A 27 21.33 21.44 19.07
CA VAL A 27 21.95 21.56 17.75
C VAL A 27 21.41 22.80 17.04
N LYS A 28 22.29 23.80 16.82
CA LYS A 28 21.94 25.11 16.23
C LYS A 28 22.27 25.22 14.74
N SER A 29 23.11 24.34 14.17
CA SER A 29 23.47 24.41 12.76
C SER A 29 22.40 23.72 11.89
N ASP A 30 22.09 24.30 10.73
CA ASP A 30 21.13 23.76 9.77
C ASP A 30 21.46 22.31 9.36
N MET A 31 22.75 22.05 9.06
CA MET A 31 23.21 20.71 8.68
C MET A 31 23.05 19.71 9.82
N GLY A 32 23.37 20.10 11.04
CA GLY A 32 23.20 19.23 12.22
C GLY A 32 21.73 18.91 12.50
N GLN A 33 20.82 19.84 12.24
CA GLN A 33 19.38 19.58 12.34
C GLN A 33 18.92 18.59 11.27
N ILE A 34 19.35 18.77 10.02
CA ILE A 34 19.03 17.85 8.91
C ILE A 34 19.59 16.44 9.19
N GLN A 35 20.84 16.33 9.64
CA GLN A 35 21.44 15.04 9.99
C GLN A 35 20.68 14.33 11.11
N ARG A 36 20.21 15.08 12.11
CA ARG A 36 19.38 14.53 13.20
C ARG A 36 18.04 14.02 12.70
N LEU A 37 17.34 14.83 11.91
CA LEU A 37 16.04 14.46 11.32
C LEU A 37 16.15 13.24 10.39
N SER A 38 17.24 13.18 9.61
CA SER A 38 17.55 12.02 8.79
C SER A 38 17.83 10.75 9.63
N LYS A 39 18.55 10.86 10.76
CA LYS A 39 18.75 9.73 11.70
C LYS A 39 17.46 9.26 12.34
N MET A 40 16.45 10.12 12.47
CA MET A 40 15.12 9.79 12.96
C MET A 40 14.17 9.26 11.85
N ASN A 41 14.68 9.06 10.63
CA ASN A 41 13.90 8.67 9.44
C ASN A 41 12.72 9.62 9.12
N LEU A 42 12.85 10.88 9.48
CA LEU A 42 11.84 11.91 9.23
C LEU A 42 12.04 12.64 7.90
N LEU A 43 13.15 12.36 7.19
CA LEU A 43 13.51 12.96 5.91
C LEU A 43 13.92 11.87 4.92
N ASP A 44 13.41 11.98 3.69
CA ASP A 44 13.81 11.12 2.58
C ASP A 44 15.22 11.49 2.09
N GLU A 45 16.12 10.51 2.07
CA GLU A 45 17.52 10.71 1.73
C GLU A 45 17.71 11.15 0.27
N ASP A 46 17.00 10.52 -0.67
CA ASP A 46 17.13 10.83 -2.10
C ASP A 46 16.66 12.26 -2.42
N SER A 47 15.58 12.69 -1.80
CA SER A 47 15.06 14.05 -1.94
C SER A 47 16.02 15.09 -1.37
N LEU A 48 16.66 14.80 -0.23
CA LEU A 48 17.67 15.68 0.36
C LEU A 48 18.92 15.76 -0.51
N LEU A 49 19.41 14.65 -1.06
CA LEU A 49 20.57 14.64 -1.94
C LEU A 49 20.31 15.44 -3.21
N LYS A 50 19.12 15.35 -3.80
CA LYS A 50 18.70 16.18 -4.94
C LYS A 50 18.68 17.67 -4.60
N LEU A 51 18.16 18.02 -3.42
CA LEU A 51 18.18 19.39 -2.93
C LEU A 51 19.63 19.91 -2.76
N PHE A 52 20.53 19.07 -2.22
CA PHE A 52 21.94 19.40 -2.08
C PHE A 52 22.63 19.56 -3.43
N SER A 53 22.37 18.65 -4.38
CA SER A 53 22.86 18.74 -5.75
C SER A 53 22.50 20.09 -6.38
N SER A 54 21.22 20.47 -6.32
CA SER A 54 20.75 21.71 -6.92
C SER A 54 21.33 22.97 -6.21
N ARG A 55 21.59 22.89 -4.89
CA ARG A 55 22.07 24.03 -4.10
C ARG A 55 23.58 24.24 -4.20
N TYR A 56 24.34 23.15 -4.17
CA TYR A 56 25.80 23.21 -4.11
C TYR A 56 26.48 22.94 -5.44
N GLY A 57 25.71 22.58 -6.49
CA GLY A 57 26.22 22.25 -7.81
C GLY A 57 27.05 20.96 -7.85
N ILE A 58 26.89 20.08 -6.85
CA ILE A 58 27.59 18.80 -6.79
C ILE A 58 26.72 17.74 -7.45
N PRO A 59 27.18 17.06 -8.52
CA PRO A 59 26.39 16.06 -9.22
C PRO A 59 26.10 14.82 -8.34
N MET A 60 25.02 14.14 -8.62
CA MET A 60 24.72 12.85 -8.03
C MET A 60 25.66 11.78 -8.58
N LEU A 61 26.00 10.79 -7.77
CA LEU A 61 26.85 9.69 -8.21
C LEU A 61 26.26 8.90 -9.38
N SER A 62 24.93 8.83 -9.50
CA SER A 62 24.21 8.27 -10.64
C SER A 62 24.46 9.03 -11.97
N GLU A 63 24.95 10.26 -11.91
CA GLU A 63 25.29 11.10 -13.06
C GLU A 63 26.76 10.96 -13.46
N ALA A 64 27.56 10.17 -12.71
CA ALA A 64 28.95 9.92 -13.03
C ALA A 64 29.07 9.20 -14.38
N SER A 65 29.86 9.77 -15.29
CA SER A 65 30.05 9.23 -16.65
C SER A 65 31.01 8.04 -16.72
N GLN A 66 31.60 7.63 -15.60
CA GLN A 66 32.64 6.61 -15.53
C GLN A 66 32.42 5.67 -14.35
N VAL A 67 32.98 4.46 -14.43
CA VAL A 67 32.95 3.47 -13.34
C VAL A 67 33.68 4.02 -12.12
N VAL A 68 33.00 4.03 -10.98
CA VAL A 68 33.54 4.54 -9.72
C VAL A 68 33.99 3.37 -8.84
N LYS A 69 35.23 3.45 -8.36
CA LYS A 69 35.85 2.44 -7.50
C LYS A 69 36.40 3.07 -6.23
N THR A 70 36.51 2.30 -5.15
CA THR A 70 37.32 2.74 -4.00
C THR A 70 38.79 2.78 -4.41
N ARG A 71 39.55 3.66 -3.76
CA ARG A 71 41.02 3.70 -3.95
C ARG A 71 41.65 2.37 -3.47
N PRO A 72 42.78 1.94 -4.11
CA PRO A 72 43.44 0.69 -3.72
C PRO A 72 44.05 0.70 -2.31
N GLU A 73 44.23 1.86 -1.68
CA GLU A 73 44.73 2.02 -0.32
C GLU A 73 43.61 1.90 0.72
N VAL A 74 42.97 0.73 0.77
CA VAL A 74 41.73 0.49 1.53
C VAL A 74 41.81 0.86 3.02
N ASP A 75 42.93 0.63 3.68
CA ASP A 75 43.08 0.94 5.12
C ASP A 75 43.06 2.44 5.41
N GLN A 76 43.70 3.25 4.55
CA GLN A 76 43.69 4.70 4.69
C GLN A 76 42.32 5.28 4.38
N VAL A 77 41.65 4.75 3.33
CA VAL A 77 40.28 5.12 2.94
C VAL A 77 39.28 4.88 4.08
N LYS A 78 39.37 3.73 4.75
CA LYS A 78 38.51 3.44 5.91
C LYS A 78 38.74 4.40 7.06
N THR A 79 40.00 4.69 7.39
CA THR A 79 40.36 5.63 8.48
C THR A 79 39.83 7.03 8.19
N ILE A 80 39.95 7.51 6.96
CA ILE A 80 39.43 8.80 6.53
C ILE A 80 37.91 8.82 6.60
N PHE A 81 37.26 7.77 6.08
CA PHE A 81 35.81 7.66 6.12
C PHE A 81 35.26 7.61 7.55
N GLU A 82 35.88 6.86 8.44
CA GLU A 82 35.49 6.81 9.86
C GLU A 82 35.58 8.17 10.54
N ALA A 83 36.59 8.96 10.20
CA ALA A 83 36.79 10.28 10.77
C ALA A 83 35.87 11.36 10.18
N THR A 84 35.62 11.33 8.88
CA THR A 84 34.97 12.43 8.15
C THR A 84 33.60 12.07 7.55
N GLN A 85 33.29 10.78 7.43
CA GLN A 85 32.17 10.25 6.67
C GLN A 85 32.17 10.70 5.19
N ILE A 86 33.36 10.97 4.66
CA ILE A 86 33.63 11.28 3.25
C ILE A 86 34.44 10.11 2.67
N LEU A 87 33.98 9.55 1.56
CA LEU A 87 34.63 8.38 0.95
C LEU A 87 35.46 8.81 -0.27
N PRO A 88 36.79 8.76 -0.20
CA PRO A 88 37.66 8.96 -1.37
C PRO A 88 37.50 7.84 -2.39
N ILE A 89 37.38 8.20 -3.67
CA ILE A 89 37.11 7.28 -4.78
C ILE A 89 38.03 7.57 -5.96
N LEU A 90 38.02 6.64 -6.93
CA LEU A 90 38.50 6.85 -8.29
C LEU A 90 37.31 6.88 -9.24
N SER A 91 37.14 7.95 -10.01
CA SER A 91 36.17 8.06 -11.08
C SER A 91 36.93 7.92 -12.42
N GLY A 92 36.98 6.71 -12.95
CA GLY A 92 37.89 6.35 -14.04
C GLY A 92 39.34 6.49 -13.58
N ASN A 93 40.10 7.44 -14.20
CA ASN A 93 41.50 7.75 -13.84
C ASN A 93 41.65 9.05 -13.00
N ARG A 94 40.55 9.64 -12.52
CA ARG A 94 40.58 10.86 -11.73
C ARG A 94 40.25 10.55 -10.28
N ASP A 95 40.84 11.35 -9.41
CA ASP A 95 40.53 11.34 -8.00
C ASP A 95 39.19 12.02 -7.75
N GLY A 96 38.40 11.45 -6.86
CA GLY A 96 37.11 11.98 -6.47
C GLY A 96 36.78 11.69 -5.01
N ALA A 97 35.67 12.23 -4.54
CA ALA A 97 35.16 11.95 -3.21
C ALA A 97 33.64 11.93 -3.17
N LEU A 98 33.08 11.06 -2.34
CA LEU A 98 31.65 10.93 -2.12
C LEU A 98 31.24 11.62 -0.82
N LEU A 99 30.23 12.46 -0.95
CA LEU A 99 29.56 13.13 0.16
C LEU A 99 28.17 12.53 0.36
N GLY A 100 27.89 12.05 1.55
CA GLY A 100 26.54 11.67 1.98
C GLY A 100 25.93 12.71 2.93
N ILE A 101 24.69 12.51 3.33
CA ILE A 101 24.00 13.37 4.30
C ILE A 101 24.74 13.42 5.63
N ASN A 102 25.39 12.32 6.02
CA ASN A 102 26.13 12.22 7.27
C ASN A 102 27.58 12.72 7.17
N SER A 103 28.07 13.07 5.98
CA SER A 103 29.43 13.56 5.80
C SER A 103 29.66 14.83 6.60
N ASN A 104 30.88 14.98 7.14
CA ASN A 104 31.28 16.22 7.79
C ASN A 104 31.74 17.20 6.72
N TRP A 105 30.84 18.04 6.25
CA TRP A 105 31.05 18.99 5.17
C TRP A 105 32.12 20.06 5.51
N PHE A 106 32.47 20.22 6.79
CA PHE A 106 33.55 21.09 7.21
C PHE A 106 34.95 20.50 7.01
N ASP A 107 35.03 19.19 6.73
CA ASP A 107 36.30 18.48 6.53
C ASP A 107 36.66 18.33 5.04
N ILE A 108 35.94 18.96 4.12
CA ILE A 108 36.23 18.97 2.68
C ILE A 108 37.68 19.39 2.42
N SER A 109 38.15 20.51 3.05
CA SER A 109 39.48 21.01 2.92
C SER A 109 40.56 20.02 3.40
N LYS A 110 40.25 19.10 4.32
CA LYS A 110 41.21 18.07 4.75
C LYS A 110 41.37 16.99 3.67
N ILE A 111 40.30 16.68 2.95
CA ILE A 111 40.35 15.70 1.86
C ILE A 111 41.10 16.29 0.67
N GLU A 112 40.82 17.56 0.32
CA GLU A 112 41.54 18.28 -0.75
C GLU A 112 43.02 18.38 -0.44
N PHE A 113 43.40 18.63 0.83
CA PHE A 113 44.79 18.65 1.27
C PHE A 113 45.51 17.29 1.07
N HIS A 114 44.79 16.17 1.26
CA HIS A 114 45.37 14.82 1.13
C HIS A 114 45.43 14.32 -0.32
N TYR A 115 44.47 14.69 -1.15
CA TYR A 115 44.28 14.11 -2.48
C TYR A 115 44.40 15.13 -3.63
N GLY A 116 44.57 16.41 -3.34
CA GLY A 116 44.66 17.52 -4.30
C GLY A 116 43.39 18.33 -4.44
N GLU A 117 43.50 19.54 -4.98
CA GLU A 117 42.36 20.47 -5.15
C GLU A 117 41.43 20.13 -6.33
N ASP A 118 41.86 19.26 -7.25
CA ASP A 118 41.13 18.88 -8.46
C ASP A 118 40.29 17.57 -8.28
N LEU A 119 39.59 17.42 -7.15
CA LEU A 119 38.77 16.27 -6.87
C LEU A 119 37.41 16.39 -7.53
N ASP A 120 36.96 15.33 -8.19
CA ASP A 120 35.57 15.21 -8.65
C ASP A 120 34.66 14.86 -7.46
N TRP A 121 33.81 15.80 -7.04
CA TRP A 121 32.89 15.62 -5.93
C TRP A 121 31.54 15.07 -6.41
N TYR A 122 31.02 14.06 -5.71
CA TYR A 122 29.72 13.47 -5.99
C TYR A 122 28.89 13.29 -4.71
N LEU A 123 27.57 13.43 -4.83
CA LEU A 123 26.63 13.08 -3.77
C LEU A 123 26.21 11.63 -3.91
N ALA A 124 26.22 10.89 -2.78
CA ALA A 124 25.85 9.48 -2.77
C ALA A 124 24.98 9.14 -1.56
N SER A 125 24.06 8.17 -1.74
CA SER A 125 23.27 7.61 -0.65
C SER A 125 24.14 6.73 0.26
N ARG A 126 23.64 6.48 1.48
CA ARG A 126 24.32 5.58 2.44
C ARG A 126 24.54 4.19 1.84
N ASP A 127 23.55 3.67 1.10
CA ASP A 127 23.62 2.35 0.49
C ASP A 127 24.70 2.29 -0.59
N GLN A 128 24.85 3.35 -1.39
CA GLN A 128 25.93 3.47 -2.38
C GLN A 128 27.32 3.53 -1.71
N ILE A 129 27.44 4.34 -0.67
CA ILE A 129 28.69 4.46 0.10
C ILE A 129 29.05 3.13 0.77
N SER A 130 28.08 2.47 1.42
CA SER A 130 28.28 1.18 2.07
C SER A 130 28.66 0.08 1.07
N SER A 131 28.02 0.06 -0.08
CA SER A 131 28.34 -0.89 -1.16
C SER A 131 29.74 -0.74 -1.68
N LEU A 132 30.23 0.52 -1.84
CA LEU A 132 31.60 0.79 -2.23
C LEU A 132 32.61 0.38 -1.17
N LEU A 133 32.32 0.62 0.10
CA LEU A 133 33.18 0.19 1.21
C LEU A 133 33.33 -1.32 1.34
N GLU A 134 32.24 -2.05 1.06
CA GLU A 134 32.21 -3.52 1.16
C GLU A 134 32.82 -4.20 -0.06
N LYS A 135 32.54 -3.71 -1.26
CA LYS A 135 32.82 -4.41 -2.52
C LYS A 135 33.94 -3.79 -3.34
N GLY A 136 34.39 -2.60 -2.98
CA GLY A 136 35.42 -1.86 -3.71
C GLY A 136 34.98 -1.24 -5.04
N GLU A 137 33.83 -1.63 -5.56
CA GLU A 137 33.26 -1.13 -6.82
C GLU A 137 31.74 -0.98 -6.67
N LEU A 138 31.15 0.07 -7.27
CA LEU A 138 29.72 0.10 -7.47
C LEU A 138 29.37 -0.92 -8.56
N PRO A 139 28.38 -1.77 -8.34
CA PRO A 139 27.83 -2.57 -9.42
C PRO A 139 27.36 -1.62 -10.52
N ASP A 140 27.75 -1.91 -11.76
CA ASP A 140 27.20 -1.27 -12.95
C ASP A 140 25.67 -1.29 -12.81
N GLU A 141 24.95 -0.18 -12.99
CA GLU A 141 23.46 -0.14 -12.85
C GLU A 141 22.75 -1.20 -13.74
N LYS A 142 23.48 -1.85 -14.63
CA LYS A 142 23.05 -3.01 -15.43
C LYS A 142 23.33 -4.37 -14.78
N SER A 143 24.07 -4.46 -13.66
CA SER A 143 24.49 -5.74 -13.09
C SER A 143 24.02 -5.94 -11.66
N LYS A 144 22.95 -6.72 -11.53
CA LYS A 144 22.42 -7.39 -10.31
C LYS A 144 21.68 -6.52 -9.31
N GLU A 145 20.55 -6.04 -9.74
CA GLU A 145 19.45 -5.76 -8.82
C GLU A 145 19.30 -6.94 -7.85
N THR A 146 19.40 -6.67 -6.55
CA THR A 146 19.16 -7.71 -5.55
C THR A 146 17.71 -8.15 -5.60
N VAL A 147 17.41 -9.41 -5.28
CA VAL A 147 16.02 -9.90 -5.27
C VAL A 147 15.15 -9.07 -4.33
N SER A 148 15.71 -8.58 -3.23
CA SER A 148 14.99 -7.71 -2.28
C SER A 148 14.64 -6.36 -2.91
N SER A 149 15.57 -5.69 -3.59
CA SER A 149 15.31 -4.41 -4.28
C SER A 149 14.35 -4.59 -5.46
N LEU A 150 14.44 -5.71 -6.18
CA LEU A 150 13.48 -6.06 -7.23
C LEU A 150 12.06 -6.21 -6.69
N ILE A 151 11.89 -6.95 -5.59
CA ILE A 151 10.58 -7.11 -4.92
C ILE A 151 10.04 -5.77 -4.46
N GLN A 152 10.86 -4.97 -3.78
CA GLN A 152 10.47 -3.63 -3.34
C GLN A 152 10.03 -2.76 -4.53
N ARG A 153 10.78 -2.75 -5.62
CA ARG A 153 10.40 -2.01 -6.83
C ARG A 153 9.10 -2.51 -7.45
N LEU A 154 8.84 -3.82 -7.44
CA LEU A 154 7.57 -4.37 -7.92
C LEU A 154 6.39 -3.93 -7.04
N LEU A 155 6.55 -3.96 -5.72
CA LEU A 155 5.54 -3.51 -4.76
C LEU A 155 5.26 -2.02 -4.93
N GLU A 156 6.29 -1.17 -4.92
CA GLU A 156 6.14 0.27 -5.13
C GLU A 156 5.46 0.60 -6.47
N LYS A 157 5.84 -0.11 -7.53
CA LYS A 157 5.21 0.08 -8.84
C LYS A 157 3.73 -0.32 -8.83
N ALA A 158 3.39 -1.41 -8.15
CA ALA A 158 2.00 -1.84 -8.02
C ALA A 158 1.16 -0.85 -7.20
N ILE A 159 1.69 -0.38 -6.07
CA ILE A 159 1.08 0.66 -5.22
C ILE A 159 0.87 1.95 -6.03
N ASN A 160 1.91 2.41 -6.72
CA ASN A 160 1.84 3.62 -7.53
C ASN A 160 0.82 3.52 -8.68
N LEU A 161 0.50 2.34 -9.17
CA LEU A 161 -0.49 2.09 -10.21
C LEU A 161 -1.87 1.72 -9.64
N ASN A 162 -2.05 1.76 -8.31
CA ASN A 162 -3.25 1.34 -7.61
C ASN A 162 -3.68 -0.09 -8.01
N ALA A 163 -2.71 -1.00 -8.13
CA ALA A 163 -2.99 -2.39 -8.45
C ALA A 163 -3.59 -3.11 -7.23
N SER A 164 -4.62 -3.89 -7.43
CA SER A 164 -5.21 -4.74 -6.39
C SER A 164 -4.42 -6.03 -6.16
N ASP A 165 -3.82 -6.59 -7.22
CA ASP A 165 -3.12 -7.86 -7.14
C ASP A 165 -1.86 -7.85 -8.04
N ILE A 166 -0.79 -8.51 -7.57
CA ILE A 166 0.41 -8.85 -8.34
C ILE A 166 0.40 -10.35 -8.60
N HIS A 167 0.50 -10.74 -9.85
CA HIS A 167 0.61 -12.14 -10.26
C HIS A 167 2.02 -12.43 -10.74
N LEU A 168 2.68 -13.39 -10.12
CA LEU A 168 3.97 -13.95 -10.50
C LEU A 168 3.75 -15.35 -11.04
N GLU A 169 3.98 -15.55 -12.34
CA GLU A 169 3.60 -16.77 -13.06
C GLU A 169 4.77 -17.32 -13.83
N LEU A 170 5.32 -18.44 -13.38
CA LEU A 170 6.43 -19.11 -14.06
C LEU A 170 5.98 -19.68 -15.40
N GLN A 171 6.64 -19.24 -16.47
CA GLN A 171 6.49 -19.74 -17.83
C GLN A 171 7.67 -20.66 -18.20
N LYS A 172 7.70 -21.15 -19.43
CA LYS A 172 8.77 -22.04 -19.89
C LYS A 172 10.14 -21.40 -19.75
N ASP A 173 10.27 -20.13 -20.18
CA ASP A 173 11.56 -19.45 -20.35
C ASP A 173 11.71 -18.17 -19.51
N PHE A 174 10.65 -17.74 -18.83
CA PHE A 174 10.63 -16.50 -18.03
C PHE A 174 9.59 -16.55 -16.90
N LEU A 175 9.74 -15.66 -15.92
CA LEU A 175 8.73 -15.35 -14.92
C LEU A 175 7.90 -14.16 -15.41
N ARG A 176 6.61 -14.38 -15.69
CA ARG A 176 5.68 -13.33 -16.10
C ARG A 176 5.17 -12.58 -14.90
N VAL A 177 5.23 -11.24 -14.97
CA VAL A 177 4.68 -10.33 -13.96
C VAL A 177 3.46 -9.63 -14.54
N ARG A 178 2.31 -9.78 -13.88
CA ARG A 178 1.08 -9.07 -14.23
C ARG A 178 0.52 -8.38 -13.01
N PHE A 179 -0.03 -7.20 -13.22
CA PHE A 179 -0.78 -6.46 -12.20
C PHE A 179 -2.25 -6.43 -12.57
N ARG A 180 -3.11 -6.52 -11.57
CA ARG A 180 -4.54 -6.25 -11.75
C ARG A 180 -4.79 -4.78 -11.42
N ILE A 181 -5.11 -3.98 -12.43
CA ILE A 181 -5.38 -2.55 -12.32
C ILE A 181 -6.81 -2.34 -12.82
N ASP A 182 -7.65 -1.69 -12.01
CA ASP A 182 -9.08 -1.47 -12.32
C ASP A 182 -9.80 -2.76 -12.75
N GLY A 183 -9.53 -3.87 -12.07
CA GLY A 183 -10.11 -5.18 -12.35
C GLY A 183 -9.52 -5.91 -13.56
N VAL A 184 -8.63 -5.28 -14.34
CA VAL A 184 -8.04 -5.85 -15.57
C VAL A 184 -6.58 -6.25 -15.34
N LEU A 185 -6.23 -7.48 -15.72
CA LEU A 185 -4.83 -7.95 -15.69
C LEU A 185 -4.03 -7.33 -16.84
N GLN A 186 -2.92 -6.68 -16.48
CA GLN A 186 -1.98 -6.07 -17.42
C GLN A 186 -0.59 -6.68 -17.24
N GLU A 187 0.10 -7.00 -18.33
CA GLU A 187 1.48 -7.51 -18.27
C GLU A 187 2.43 -6.35 -18.00
N MET A 188 3.16 -6.43 -16.89
CA MET A 188 4.11 -5.40 -16.44
C MET A 188 5.54 -5.69 -16.88
N GLY A 189 5.83 -6.92 -17.25
CA GLY A 189 7.14 -7.34 -17.72
C GLY A 189 7.39 -8.83 -17.56
N LYS A 190 8.60 -9.20 -17.98
CA LYS A 190 9.13 -10.56 -17.87
C LYS A 190 10.45 -10.49 -17.13
N LEU A 191 10.63 -11.35 -16.14
CA LEU A 191 11.88 -11.50 -15.41
C LEU A 191 12.55 -12.80 -15.84
N SER A 192 13.87 -12.89 -15.62
CA SER A 192 14.59 -14.14 -15.88
C SER A 192 14.02 -15.27 -15.02
N LYS A 193 13.93 -16.45 -15.63
CA LYS A 193 13.47 -17.67 -14.95
C LYS A 193 14.34 -18.04 -13.74
N GLU A 194 15.65 -17.79 -13.84
CA GLU A 194 16.65 -18.08 -12.80
C GLU A 194 16.40 -17.29 -11.52
N LEU A 195 15.71 -16.14 -11.59
CA LEU A 195 15.35 -15.33 -10.43
C LEU A 195 14.11 -15.86 -9.69
N SER A 196 13.29 -16.70 -10.34
CA SER A 196 12.01 -17.12 -9.77
C SER A 196 12.13 -17.88 -8.44
N PRO A 197 13.08 -18.84 -8.25
CA PRO A 197 13.21 -19.51 -6.95
C PRO A 197 13.58 -18.54 -5.82
N GLN A 198 14.45 -17.56 -6.12
CA GLN A 198 14.90 -16.57 -5.15
C GLN A 198 13.75 -15.60 -4.77
N ILE A 199 12.96 -15.17 -5.76
CA ILE A 199 11.80 -14.29 -5.54
C ILE A 199 10.75 -15.02 -4.70
N PHE A 200 10.39 -16.27 -5.07
CA PHE A 200 9.39 -17.04 -4.32
C PHE A 200 9.85 -17.35 -2.90
N SER A 201 11.10 -17.79 -2.73
CA SER A 201 11.64 -18.05 -1.38
C SER A 201 11.63 -16.79 -0.51
N ARG A 202 12.05 -15.64 -1.07
CA ARG A 202 12.05 -14.36 -0.34
C ARG A 202 10.64 -13.92 0.05
N MET A 203 9.67 -14.07 -0.85
CA MET A 203 8.27 -13.75 -0.57
C MET A 203 7.65 -14.70 0.46
N LYS A 204 8.01 -15.99 0.42
CA LYS A 204 7.59 -16.96 1.45
C LYS A 204 8.13 -16.58 2.83
N ILE A 205 9.42 -16.19 2.91
CA ILE A 205 10.02 -15.71 4.18
C ILE A 205 9.26 -14.47 4.70
N LEU A 206 8.99 -13.50 3.83
CA LEU A 206 8.27 -12.27 4.21
C LEU A 206 6.84 -12.55 4.66
N GLY A 207 6.20 -13.57 4.08
CA GLY A 207 4.82 -13.98 4.37
C GLY A 207 4.69 -15.05 5.45
N ASP A 208 5.77 -15.37 6.18
CA ASP A 208 5.80 -16.44 7.22
C ASP A 208 5.35 -17.82 6.71
N MET A 209 5.75 -18.15 5.47
CA MET A 209 5.44 -19.42 4.81
C MET A 209 6.66 -20.32 4.75
N ASP A 210 6.45 -21.65 4.67
CA ASP A 210 7.52 -22.64 4.58
C ASP A 210 8.15 -22.66 3.19
N ILE A 211 9.46 -22.40 3.13
CA ILE A 211 10.24 -22.38 1.88
C ILE A 211 10.42 -23.80 1.30
N ALA A 212 10.47 -24.82 2.17
CA ALA A 212 10.71 -26.20 1.75
C ALA A 212 9.48 -26.80 1.05
N VAL A 213 8.29 -26.31 1.35
CA VAL A 213 7.04 -26.76 0.77
C VAL A 213 6.76 -26.04 -0.56
N GLN A 214 6.92 -26.78 -1.68
CA GLN A 214 6.69 -26.25 -3.03
C GLN A 214 5.53 -26.93 -3.77
N ARG A 215 5.03 -28.05 -3.23
CA ARG A 215 4.01 -28.87 -3.90
C ARG A 215 2.62 -28.78 -3.25
N GLN A 216 2.44 -27.89 -2.31
CA GLN A 216 1.17 -27.64 -1.62
C GLN A 216 0.84 -26.15 -1.67
N PRO A 217 -0.45 -25.77 -1.72
CA PRO A 217 -0.85 -24.40 -1.53
C PRO A 217 -0.42 -23.87 -0.17
N GLN A 218 -0.03 -22.61 -0.11
CA GLN A 218 0.28 -21.90 1.12
C GLN A 218 -0.27 -20.49 1.03
N ASP A 219 -0.70 -19.98 2.17
CA ASP A 219 -1.14 -18.60 2.34
C ASP A 219 -0.31 -17.94 3.43
N GLY A 220 -0.02 -16.66 3.27
CA GLY A 220 0.79 -15.89 4.19
C GLY A 220 0.43 -14.41 4.19
N HIS A 221 0.97 -13.68 5.18
CA HIS A 221 0.73 -12.27 5.39
C HIS A 221 2.03 -11.51 5.50
N TYR A 222 2.09 -10.29 4.94
CA TYR A 222 3.23 -9.41 5.06
C TYR A 222 2.78 -7.96 5.13
N SER A 223 3.10 -7.28 6.26
CA SER A 223 2.88 -5.84 6.39
C SER A 223 4.02 -5.08 5.73
N TYR A 224 3.69 -4.27 4.73
CA TYR A 224 4.64 -3.48 3.95
C TYR A 224 4.45 -1.99 4.19
N LEU A 225 5.53 -1.31 4.57
CA LEU A 225 5.58 0.15 4.64
C LEU A 225 6.12 0.68 3.31
N ALA A 226 5.24 1.33 2.55
CA ALA A 226 5.60 1.93 1.27
C ALA A 226 6.43 3.21 1.46
N LYS A 227 7.15 3.64 0.43
CA LYS A 227 7.98 4.85 0.46
C LYS A 227 7.21 6.14 0.76
N ASN A 228 5.93 6.17 0.44
CA ASN A 228 5.01 7.26 0.78
C ASN A 228 4.47 7.21 2.22
N HIS A 229 5.04 6.35 3.09
CA HIS A 229 4.61 6.08 4.45
C HIS A 229 3.20 5.50 4.61
N SER A 230 2.59 5.01 3.54
CA SER A 230 1.35 4.24 3.62
C SER A 230 1.64 2.79 4.02
N HIS A 231 0.82 2.23 4.91
CA HIS A 231 0.89 0.84 5.31
C HIS A 231 -0.01 -0.01 4.40
N PHE A 232 0.53 -1.09 3.89
CA PHE A 232 -0.19 -2.09 3.12
C PHE A 232 -0.13 -3.43 3.80
N ASP A 233 -1.26 -4.12 3.87
CA ASP A 233 -1.30 -5.54 4.21
C ASP A 233 -1.29 -6.37 2.93
N LEU A 234 -0.29 -7.23 2.80
CA LEU A 234 -0.13 -8.10 1.64
C LEU A 234 -0.58 -9.52 2.02
N ARG A 235 -1.64 -9.98 1.39
CA ARG A 235 -2.00 -11.40 1.44
C ARG A 235 -1.32 -12.12 0.29
N ILE A 236 -0.50 -13.11 0.62
CA ILE A 236 0.32 -13.85 -0.33
C ILE A 236 -0.21 -15.25 -0.42
N SER A 237 -0.60 -15.68 -1.62
CA SER A 237 -1.04 -17.06 -1.86
C SER A 237 -0.15 -17.72 -2.91
N THR A 238 0.28 -18.94 -2.64
CA THR A 238 1.06 -19.76 -3.57
C THR A 238 0.35 -21.06 -3.90
N ILE A 239 0.43 -21.45 -5.14
CA ILE A 239 -0.08 -22.75 -5.59
C ILE A 239 0.94 -23.44 -6.49
N PRO A 240 1.06 -24.79 -6.41
CA PRO A 240 1.84 -25.55 -7.37
C PRO A 240 1.20 -25.47 -8.76
N ALA A 241 2.03 -25.27 -9.77
CA ALA A 241 1.64 -25.25 -11.17
C ALA A 241 2.56 -26.18 -11.98
N GLN A 242 2.17 -26.50 -13.21
CA GLN A 242 2.91 -27.47 -14.05
C GLN A 242 4.38 -27.10 -14.28
N LYS A 243 4.72 -25.82 -14.26
CA LYS A 243 6.10 -25.32 -14.53
C LYS A 243 6.84 -24.83 -13.28
N GLY A 244 6.26 -25.02 -12.10
CA GLY A 244 6.75 -24.53 -10.82
C GLY A 244 5.61 -23.95 -9.99
N GLU A 245 5.88 -22.94 -9.18
CA GLU A 245 4.85 -22.27 -8.38
C GLU A 245 4.28 -21.05 -9.11
N LYS A 246 3.04 -20.75 -8.81
CA LYS A 246 2.41 -19.46 -9.10
C LYS A 246 2.16 -18.76 -7.77
N MET A 247 2.43 -17.45 -7.74
CA MET A 247 2.19 -16.63 -6.56
C MET A 247 1.29 -15.44 -6.92
N VAL A 248 0.38 -15.12 -6.02
CA VAL A 248 -0.46 -13.93 -6.10
C VAL A 248 -0.32 -13.16 -4.80
N LEU A 249 -0.02 -11.87 -4.92
CA LEU A 249 0.02 -10.95 -3.80
C LEU A 249 -1.17 -10.00 -3.94
N ARG A 250 -2.08 -9.99 -2.98
CA ARG A 250 -3.16 -9.01 -2.89
C ARG A 250 -2.71 -7.86 -2.00
N LEU A 251 -2.83 -6.64 -2.51
CA LEU A 251 -2.49 -5.43 -1.80
C LEU A 251 -3.76 -4.87 -1.14
N LEU A 252 -3.76 -4.80 0.17
CA LEU A 252 -4.82 -4.18 0.97
C LEU A 252 -4.25 -2.90 1.58
N ASP A 253 -4.81 -1.76 1.19
CA ASP A 253 -4.44 -0.47 1.76
C ASP A 253 -5.03 -0.38 3.17
N GLN A 254 -4.17 -0.17 4.17
CA GLN A 254 -4.60 0.00 5.57
C GLN A 254 -5.06 1.43 5.89
N ILE A 255 -4.92 2.37 4.94
CA ILE A 255 -5.46 3.70 5.15
C ILE A 255 -6.99 3.56 5.10
N PRO A 256 -7.70 3.85 6.21
CA PRO A 256 -9.15 3.93 6.16
C PRO A 256 -9.49 5.09 5.22
N VAL A 257 -9.75 4.78 3.97
CA VAL A 257 -10.36 5.75 3.09
C VAL A 257 -11.77 5.91 3.63
N THR A 258 -11.95 6.85 4.56
CA THR A 258 -13.26 7.30 4.98
C THR A 258 -13.92 7.96 3.78
N HIS A 259 -14.36 7.12 2.86
CA HIS A 259 -15.14 7.61 1.73
C HIS A 259 -16.46 8.14 2.30
N ASN A 260 -16.65 9.44 2.18
CA ASN A 260 -17.99 9.98 2.25
C ASN A 260 -18.78 9.38 1.10
N LEU A 261 -20.03 9.07 1.34
CA LEU A 261 -20.92 8.50 0.33
C LEU A 261 -20.95 9.35 -0.96
N GLU A 262 -20.82 10.68 -0.82
CA GLU A 262 -20.72 11.67 -1.91
C GLU A 262 -19.48 11.49 -2.79
N ALA A 263 -18.40 10.98 -2.25
CA ALA A 263 -17.14 10.79 -2.98
C ALA A 263 -17.12 9.52 -3.85
N LEU A 264 -18.10 8.61 -3.66
CA LEU A 264 -18.14 7.33 -4.37
C LEU A 264 -18.59 7.42 -5.83
N GLY A 265 -19.07 8.60 -6.26
CA GLY A 265 -19.44 8.87 -7.66
C GLY A 265 -20.84 8.39 -8.05
N PHE A 266 -21.74 8.23 -7.10
CA PHE A 266 -23.17 8.02 -7.36
C PHE A 266 -23.78 9.27 -7.99
N PHE A 267 -24.83 9.09 -8.79
CA PHE A 267 -25.68 10.21 -9.21
C PHE A 267 -26.42 10.77 -8.01
N GLU A 268 -26.79 12.06 -8.06
CA GLU A 268 -27.42 12.77 -6.93
C GLU A 268 -28.75 12.14 -6.51
N GLU A 269 -29.51 11.66 -7.48
CA GLU A 269 -30.78 10.95 -7.26
C GLU A 269 -30.54 9.63 -6.47
N ASP A 270 -29.60 8.79 -6.92
CA ASP A 270 -29.25 7.54 -6.25
C ASP A 270 -28.67 7.79 -4.84
N LEU A 271 -27.84 8.84 -4.72
CA LEU A 271 -27.26 9.25 -3.45
C LEU A 271 -28.36 9.63 -2.43
N SER A 272 -29.41 10.32 -2.89
CA SER A 272 -30.54 10.69 -2.03
C SER A 272 -31.31 9.47 -1.54
N VAL A 273 -31.51 8.45 -2.41
CA VAL A 273 -32.15 7.17 -2.05
C VAL A 273 -31.30 6.42 -1.02
N LEU A 274 -29.99 6.31 -1.24
CA LEU A 274 -29.07 5.67 -0.29
C LEU A 274 -29.11 6.35 1.09
N LYS A 275 -29.03 7.70 1.11
CA LYS A 275 -29.10 8.46 2.37
C LYS A 275 -30.42 8.26 3.12
N ASN A 276 -31.53 8.20 2.40
CA ASN A 276 -32.83 7.95 3.00
C ASN A 276 -32.93 6.53 3.57
N ALA A 277 -32.43 5.53 2.85
CA ALA A 277 -32.40 4.16 3.33
C ALA A 277 -31.55 3.98 4.59
N CYS A 278 -30.42 4.69 4.68
CA CYS A 278 -29.57 4.70 5.89
C CYS A 278 -30.24 5.35 7.11
N ARG A 279 -31.20 6.25 6.89
CA ARG A 279 -31.93 6.95 7.96
C ARG A 279 -33.19 6.22 8.42
N ALA A 280 -33.56 5.14 7.75
CA ALA A 280 -34.70 4.31 8.17
C ALA A 280 -34.49 3.81 9.60
N ALA A 281 -35.58 3.77 10.37
CA ALA A 281 -35.54 3.25 11.73
C ALA A 281 -35.32 1.74 11.77
N SER A 282 -35.85 1.03 10.76
CA SER A 282 -35.75 -0.41 10.64
C SER A 282 -35.87 -0.85 9.18
N GLY A 283 -35.62 -2.10 8.92
CA GLY A 283 -35.70 -2.70 7.60
C GLY A 283 -34.36 -3.20 7.09
N MET A 284 -34.31 -3.63 5.85
CA MET A 284 -33.15 -4.26 5.25
C MET A 284 -32.67 -3.51 4.01
N VAL A 285 -31.38 -3.24 3.93
CA VAL A 285 -30.69 -2.72 2.74
C VAL A 285 -29.69 -3.76 2.26
N ILE A 286 -29.81 -4.15 1.02
CA ILE A 286 -28.99 -5.23 0.42
C ILE A 286 -28.13 -4.69 -0.71
N MET A 287 -26.82 -4.88 -0.59
CA MET A 287 -25.86 -4.55 -1.63
C MET A 287 -25.51 -5.79 -2.44
N VAL A 288 -25.62 -5.71 -3.76
CA VAL A 288 -25.25 -6.82 -4.66
C VAL A 288 -24.31 -6.37 -5.77
N GLY A 289 -23.58 -7.33 -6.30
CA GLY A 289 -22.62 -7.12 -7.38
C GLY A 289 -21.47 -8.11 -7.31
N PRO A 290 -20.65 -8.19 -8.36
CA PRO A 290 -19.49 -9.09 -8.40
C PRO A 290 -18.44 -8.73 -7.31
N THR A 291 -17.51 -9.65 -7.10
CA THR A 291 -16.32 -9.36 -6.27
C THR A 291 -15.57 -8.17 -6.84
N GLY A 292 -15.13 -7.26 -5.95
CA GLY A 292 -14.45 -6.03 -6.37
C GLY A 292 -15.36 -4.95 -6.97
N SER A 293 -16.70 -5.05 -6.81
CA SER A 293 -17.60 -3.97 -7.25
C SER A 293 -17.74 -2.81 -6.28
N GLY A 294 -17.01 -2.83 -5.16
CA GLY A 294 -17.03 -1.75 -4.15
C GLY A 294 -18.17 -1.85 -3.13
N LYS A 295 -18.80 -3.02 -2.96
CA LYS A 295 -19.91 -3.22 -1.99
C LYS A 295 -19.50 -2.83 -0.58
N THR A 296 -18.40 -3.39 -0.06
CA THR A 296 -17.89 -3.11 1.28
C THR A 296 -17.61 -1.62 1.46
N THR A 297 -16.94 -0.99 0.49
CA THR A 297 -16.65 0.46 0.51
C THR A 297 -17.93 1.29 0.63
N THR A 298 -18.97 0.94 -0.15
CA THR A 298 -20.25 1.64 -0.10
C THR A 298 -20.97 1.43 1.23
N VAL A 299 -21.03 0.19 1.72
CA VAL A 299 -21.66 -0.13 3.02
C VAL A 299 -20.92 0.57 4.16
N TYR A 300 -19.61 0.60 4.16
CA TYR A 300 -18.83 1.31 5.17
C TYR A 300 -19.05 2.82 5.10
N ALA A 301 -19.17 3.41 3.91
CA ALA A 301 -19.56 4.81 3.75
C ALA A 301 -20.97 5.09 4.27
N MET A 302 -21.92 4.15 4.09
CA MET A 302 -23.24 4.21 4.67
C MET A 302 -23.21 4.14 6.20
N LEU A 303 -22.41 3.24 6.78
CA LEU A 303 -22.21 3.15 8.24
C LEU A 303 -21.62 4.44 8.79
N ASN A 304 -20.58 4.98 8.15
CA ASN A 304 -19.98 6.25 8.56
C ASN A 304 -20.98 7.43 8.53
N LEU A 305 -21.89 7.45 7.55
CA LEU A 305 -22.92 8.49 7.46
C LEU A 305 -23.87 8.49 8.66
N ILE A 306 -24.17 7.30 9.21
CA ILE A 306 -25.13 7.14 10.31
C ILE A 306 -24.47 6.93 11.67
N ASN A 307 -23.15 6.83 11.69
CA ASN A 307 -22.39 6.65 12.93
C ASN A 307 -22.50 7.90 13.80
N SER A 308 -23.02 7.71 15.00
CA SER A 308 -23.17 8.75 16.00
C SER A 308 -23.11 8.15 17.41
N PRO A 309 -22.74 8.93 18.45
CA PRO A 309 -22.71 8.43 19.82
C PRO A 309 -24.08 7.95 20.35
N SER A 310 -25.17 8.28 19.68
CA SER A 310 -26.53 7.88 20.02
C SER A 310 -27.00 6.61 19.32
N ARG A 311 -26.16 5.97 18.52
CA ARG A 311 -26.50 4.74 17.78
C ARG A 311 -25.51 3.63 18.10
N ASN A 312 -26.03 2.48 18.47
CA ASN A 312 -25.24 1.27 18.65
C ASN A 312 -25.16 0.51 17.31
N ILE A 313 -24.00 0.55 16.68
CA ILE A 313 -23.74 -0.09 15.38
C ILE A 313 -22.82 -1.29 15.58
N LEU A 314 -23.28 -2.46 15.15
CA LEU A 314 -22.51 -3.70 15.17
C LEU A 314 -22.27 -4.22 13.75
N THR A 315 -21.09 -4.75 13.48
CA THR A 315 -20.82 -5.46 12.24
C THR A 315 -20.36 -6.89 12.48
N ILE A 316 -20.71 -7.80 11.57
CA ILE A 316 -20.32 -9.22 11.59
C ILE A 316 -19.75 -9.51 10.20
N GLU A 317 -18.44 -9.75 10.11
CA GLU A 317 -17.70 -9.78 8.85
C GLU A 317 -16.72 -10.96 8.77
N ASN A 318 -16.30 -11.33 7.57
CA ASN A 318 -15.34 -12.42 7.35
C ASN A 318 -14.34 -12.09 6.24
N PRO A 319 -13.18 -11.51 6.59
CA PRO A 319 -12.89 -10.80 7.84
C PRO A 319 -13.34 -9.32 7.80
N VAL A 320 -13.09 -8.58 8.88
CA VAL A 320 -13.13 -7.11 8.88
C VAL A 320 -12.05 -6.57 7.95
N GLU A 321 -12.40 -5.69 7.01
CA GLU A 321 -11.45 -5.16 6.03
C GLU A 321 -10.59 -4.02 6.61
N TYR A 322 -11.19 -3.11 7.39
CA TYR A 322 -10.50 -2.07 8.16
C TYR A 322 -11.37 -1.54 9.29
N GLU A 323 -10.75 -0.94 10.29
CA GLU A 323 -11.43 -0.44 11.47
C GLU A 323 -12.28 0.82 11.19
N LEU A 324 -13.49 0.85 11.70
CA LEU A 324 -14.38 2.01 11.70
C LEU A 324 -14.50 2.56 13.11
N PRO A 325 -13.96 3.77 13.40
CA PRO A 325 -14.04 4.35 14.73
C PRO A 325 -15.49 4.50 15.19
N GLY A 326 -15.80 4.10 16.43
CA GLY A 326 -17.13 4.21 17.03
C GLY A 326 -18.11 3.11 16.61
N ILE A 327 -17.66 2.08 15.90
CA ILE A 327 -18.45 0.91 15.48
C ILE A 327 -17.84 -0.35 16.10
N THR A 328 -18.67 -1.23 16.63
CA THR A 328 -18.22 -2.53 17.13
C THR A 328 -18.18 -3.53 15.97
N GLN A 329 -16.98 -3.93 15.55
CA GLN A 329 -16.78 -4.85 14.44
C GLN A 329 -16.36 -6.23 14.95
N ILE A 330 -17.07 -7.27 14.51
CA ILE A 330 -16.86 -8.66 14.90
C ILE A 330 -16.37 -9.42 13.66
N SER A 331 -15.18 -9.98 13.74
CA SER A 331 -14.66 -10.87 12.71
C SER A 331 -15.10 -12.31 12.96
N ILE A 332 -15.65 -12.95 11.94
CA ILE A 332 -15.95 -14.40 11.99
C ILE A 332 -14.63 -15.16 11.91
N ASP A 333 -14.47 -16.10 12.82
CA ASP A 333 -13.34 -17.01 12.88
C ASP A 333 -13.86 -18.45 12.93
N PRO A 334 -13.78 -19.19 11.81
CA PRO A 334 -14.24 -20.58 11.75
C PRO A 334 -13.52 -21.51 12.72
N ASP A 335 -12.27 -21.19 13.07
CA ASP A 335 -11.45 -22.01 13.98
C ASP A 335 -11.91 -21.86 15.44
N GLN A 336 -12.65 -20.80 15.74
CA GLN A 336 -13.27 -20.55 17.06
C GLN A 336 -14.76 -20.93 17.13
N ASP A 337 -15.26 -21.67 16.16
CA ASP A 337 -16.68 -22.07 16.03
C ASP A 337 -17.63 -20.85 15.97
N LEU A 338 -17.14 -19.71 15.49
CA LEU A 338 -17.91 -18.49 15.25
C LEU A 338 -18.40 -18.48 13.79
N ASP A 339 -19.70 -18.69 13.61
CA ASP A 339 -20.39 -18.53 12.34
C ASP A 339 -21.30 -17.29 12.34
N PHE A 340 -21.80 -16.91 11.16
CA PHE A 340 -22.68 -15.76 11.01
C PHE A 340 -23.96 -15.88 11.82
N SER A 341 -24.61 -17.04 11.84
CA SER A 341 -25.89 -17.24 12.50
C SER A 341 -25.78 -17.15 14.03
N LYS A 342 -24.78 -17.82 14.63
CA LYS A 342 -24.53 -17.78 16.07
C LYS A 342 -24.13 -16.37 16.52
N THR A 343 -23.24 -15.73 15.77
CA THR A 343 -22.77 -14.37 16.08
C THR A 343 -23.90 -13.35 15.96
N LEU A 344 -24.75 -13.45 14.94
CA LEU A 344 -25.90 -12.56 14.75
C LEU A 344 -26.91 -12.70 15.89
N ARG A 345 -27.22 -13.93 16.35
CA ARG A 345 -28.05 -14.14 17.54
C ARG A 345 -27.46 -13.49 18.80
N ALA A 346 -26.14 -13.54 18.95
CA ALA A 346 -25.49 -12.89 20.07
C ALA A 346 -25.53 -11.37 19.95
N ALA A 347 -25.28 -10.83 18.75
CA ALA A 347 -25.32 -9.40 18.44
C ALA A 347 -26.69 -8.79 18.74
N LEU A 348 -27.79 -9.47 18.43
CA LEU A 348 -29.15 -9.01 18.72
C LEU A 348 -29.47 -8.85 20.23
N ARG A 349 -28.64 -9.42 21.11
CA ARG A 349 -28.76 -9.23 22.58
C ARG A 349 -27.86 -8.10 23.10
N GLN A 350 -27.19 -7.39 22.23
CA GLN A 350 -26.31 -6.26 22.56
C GLN A 350 -26.98 -4.90 22.32
N ASP A 351 -28.33 -4.88 22.23
CA ASP A 351 -29.13 -3.67 22.00
C ASP A 351 -28.67 -2.84 20.79
N PRO A 352 -28.50 -3.46 19.60
CA PRO A 352 -28.06 -2.74 18.43
C PRO A 352 -29.21 -1.94 17.78
N ASP A 353 -28.90 -0.76 17.24
CA ASP A 353 -29.80 -0.02 16.35
C ASP A 353 -29.57 -0.43 14.89
N VAL A 354 -28.30 -0.70 14.53
CA VAL A 354 -27.88 -1.03 13.17
C VAL A 354 -26.97 -2.25 13.20
N ILE A 355 -27.23 -3.20 12.30
CA ILE A 355 -26.41 -4.40 12.15
C ILE A 355 -25.95 -4.52 10.71
N LEU A 356 -24.63 -4.58 10.49
CA LEU A 356 -24.07 -5.05 9.23
C LEU A 356 -23.81 -6.55 9.30
N ILE A 357 -24.39 -7.29 8.36
CA ILE A 357 -24.04 -8.69 8.11
C ILE A 357 -23.23 -8.72 6.82
N GLY A 358 -21.94 -9.05 6.90
CA GLY A 358 -21.02 -9.04 5.75
C GLY A 358 -21.60 -9.73 4.53
N GLU A 359 -22.15 -10.91 4.73
CA GLU A 359 -22.91 -11.62 3.68
C GLU A 359 -23.92 -12.63 4.23
N ILE A 360 -24.99 -12.88 3.50
CA ILE A 360 -25.96 -13.94 3.79
C ILE A 360 -25.71 -15.11 2.81
N ARG A 361 -25.31 -16.27 3.36
CA ARG A 361 -25.01 -17.48 2.58
C ARG A 361 -26.07 -18.57 2.72
N ASP A 362 -26.70 -18.66 3.87
CA ASP A 362 -27.58 -19.75 4.30
C ASP A 362 -28.94 -19.27 4.78
N GLU A 363 -29.88 -20.22 4.88
CA GLU A 363 -31.26 -19.97 5.29
C GLU A 363 -31.36 -19.44 6.72
N GLU A 364 -30.57 -19.99 7.65
CA GLU A 364 -30.61 -19.60 9.06
C GLU A 364 -30.22 -18.14 9.26
N THR A 365 -29.09 -17.70 8.64
CA THR A 365 -28.65 -16.31 8.66
C THR A 365 -29.69 -15.38 8.02
N ALA A 366 -30.29 -15.80 6.89
CA ALA A 366 -31.34 -15.03 6.22
C ALA A 366 -32.57 -14.83 7.10
N GLU A 367 -33.05 -15.90 7.76
CA GLU A 367 -34.20 -15.84 8.64
C GLU A 367 -33.98 -14.90 9.84
N ILE A 368 -32.80 -14.98 10.49
CA ILE A 368 -32.47 -14.12 11.63
C ILE A 368 -32.36 -12.67 11.18
N ALA A 369 -31.74 -12.40 10.02
CA ALA A 369 -31.58 -11.05 9.48
C ALA A 369 -32.96 -10.40 9.17
N VAL A 370 -33.87 -11.13 8.54
CA VAL A 370 -35.23 -10.65 8.26
C VAL A 370 -36.00 -10.40 9.55
N LYS A 371 -35.92 -11.31 10.52
CA LYS A 371 -36.56 -11.11 11.85
C LYS A 371 -36.01 -9.88 12.57
N ALA A 372 -34.70 -9.63 12.50
CA ALA A 372 -34.09 -8.43 13.04
C ALA A 372 -34.66 -7.17 12.41
N ALA A 373 -34.78 -7.14 11.08
CA ALA A 373 -35.35 -6.02 10.34
C ALA A 373 -36.82 -5.76 10.72
N LEU A 374 -37.62 -6.82 10.94
CA LEU A 374 -38.99 -6.72 11.41
C LEU A 374 -39.13 -6.19 12.84
N THR A 375 -38.17 -6.52 13.70
CA THR A 375 -38.21 -6.20 15.13
C THR A 375 -37.58 -4.84 15.48
N GLY A 376 -37.34 -3.97 14.49
CA GLY A 376 -36.94 -2.59 14.72
C GLY A 376 -35.49 -2.26 14.42
N HIS A 377 -34.71 -3.19 13.87
CA HIS A 377 -33.29 -2.95 13.54
C HIS A 377 -33.11 -2.56 12.07
N LEU A 378 -32.18 -1.68 11.80
CA LEU A 378 -31.70 -1.45 10.43
C LEU A 378 -30.61 -2.48 10.09
N VAL A 379 -30.89 -3.36 9.15
CA VAL A 379 -29.99 -4.41 8.70
C VAL A 379 -29.37 -4.03 7.36
N LEU A 380 -28.05 -3.90 7.31
CA LEU A 380 -27.27 -3.77 6.09
C LEU A 380 -26.65 -5.13 5.76
N THR A 381 -26.66 -5.54 4.51
CA THR A 381 -26.01 -6.82 4.15
C THR A 381 -25.54 -6.83 2.70
N THR A 382 -24.69 -7.80 2.37
CA THR A 382 -24.32 -8.07 0.98
C THR A 382 -24.81 -9.45 0.55
N LEU A 383 -25.07 -9.57 -0.74
CA LEU A 383 -25.38 -10.86 -1.38
C LEU A 383 -24.59 -10.99 -2.70
N HIS A 384 -24.14 -12.19 -2.98
CA HIS A 384 -23.61 -12.52 -4.29
C HIS A 384 -24.76 -12.82 -5.26
N SER A 385 -25.23 -11.78 -5.97
CA SER A 385 -26.25 -11.87 -7.00
C SER A 385 -25.85 -11.03 -8.21
N ARG A 386 -26.40 -11.32 -9.38
CA ARG A 386 -26.08 -10.61 -10.63
C ARG A 386 -26.69 -9.21 -10.65
N ASP A 387 -27.89 -9.09 -10.16
CA ASP A 387 -28.70 -7.88 -10.21
C ASP A 387 -29.69 -7.84 -9.04
N ALA A 388 -30.42 -6.73 -8.91
CA ALA A 388 -31.37 -6.51 -7.83
C ALA A 388 -32.57 -7.46 -7.88
N LEU A 389 -33.03 -7.86 -9.06
CA LEU A 389 -34.20 -8.73 -9.21
C LEU A 389 -33.90 -10.17 -8.77
N THR A 390 -32.70 -10.65 -9.07
CA THR A 390 -32.28 -12.01 -8.68
C THR A 390 -32.07 -12.15 -7.17
N VAL A 391 -31.92 -11.05 -6.41
CA VAL A 391 -31.86 -11.06 -4.94
C VAL A 391 -33.13 -11.60 -4.34
N ILE A 392 -34.30 -11.12 -4.80
CA ILE A 392 -35.61 -11.54 -4.29
C ILE A 392 -35.77 -13.04 -4.47
N GLN A 393 -35.45 -13.56 -5.68
CA GLN A 393 -35.50 -14.98 -5.92
C GLN A 393 -34.55 -15.79 -5.04
N ARG A 394 -33.34 -15.25 -4.80
CA ARG A 394 -32.33 -15.90 -3.93
C ARG A 394 -32.81 -15.99 -2.49
N LEU A 395 -33.39 -14.90 -1.93
CA LEU A 395 -33.95 -14.91 -0.58
C LEU A 395 -35.16 -15.86 -0.46
N LYS A 396 -36.01 -15.93 -1.49
CA LYS A 396 -37.06 -16.93 -1.55
C LYS A 396 -36.53 -18.37 -1.53
N ASN A 397 -35.44 -18.62 -2.26
CA ASN A 397 -34.77 -19.93 -2.25
C ASN A 397 -34.12 -20.26 -0.90
N LEU A 398 -33.78 -19.24 -0.11
CA LEU A 398 -33.33 -19.34 1.28
C LEU A 398 -34.50 -19.37 2.29
N GLY A 399 -35.71 -19.72 1.84
CA GLY A 399 -36.88 -19.96 2.70
C GLY A 399 -37.65 -18.68 3.12
N ILE A 400 -37.23 -17.49 2.69
CA ILE A 400 -37.94 -16.26 3.07
C ILE A 400 -39.17 -16.03 2.21
N SER A 401 -40.35 -15.87 2.83
CA SER A 401 -41.59 -15.63 2.09
C SER A 401 -41.63 -14.22 1.46
N ALA A 402 -42.42 -14.10 0.40
CA ALA A 402 -42.58 -12.82 -0.31
C ALA A 402 -43.20 -11.73 0.61
N ASP A 403 -44.11 -12.12 1.50
CA ASP A 403 -44.75 -11.21 2.44
C ASP A 403 -43.73 -10.60 3.40
N LEU A 404 -42.84 -11.41 4.00
CA LEU A 404 -41.77 -10.95 4.86
C LEU A 404 -40.80 -10.02 4.15
N LEU A 405 -40.47 -10.33 2.89
CA LEU A 405 -39.61 -9.46 2.09
C LEU A 405 -40.28 -8.12 1.79
N SER A 406 -41.58 -8.10 1.53
CA SER A 406 -42.30 -6.85 1.26
C SER A 406 -42.37 -5.91 2.47
N GLU A 407 -42.37 -6.47 3.69
CA GLU A 407 -42.42 -5.72 4.93
C GLU A 407 -41.05 -5.23 5.39
N THR A 408 -40.00 -5.93 5.02
CA THR A 408 -38.64 -5.67 5.58
C THR A 408 -37.68 -5.03 4.60
N LEU A 409 -37.88 -5.20 3.30
CA LEU A 409 -36.90 -4.78 2.31
C LEU A 409 -37.07 -3.32 1.92
N ASN A 410 -36.15 -2.46 2.40
CA ASN A 410 -36.16 -1.02 2.11
C ASN A 410 -35.49 -0.69 0.77
N LEU A 411 -34.37 -1.35 0.46
CA LEU A 411 -33.58 -1.04 -0.73
C LEU A 411 -32.70 -2.22 -1.16
N ILE A 412 -32.62 -2.43 -2.47
CA ILE A 412 -31.60 -3.28 -3.09
C ILE A 412 -30.75 -2.43 -4.00
N VAL A 413 -29.45 -2.46 -3.82
CA VAL A 413 -28.48 -1.73 -4.63
C VAL A 413 -27.63 -2.72 -5.42
N SER A 414 -27.75 -2.67 -6.74
CA SER A 414 -26.86 -3.43 -7.62
C SER A 414 -25.74 -2.55 -8.11
N GLN A 415 -24.51 -2.90 -7.72
CA GLN A 415 -23.32 -2.05 -7.92
C GLN A 415 -22.28 -2.73 -8.80
N LYS A 416 -21.74 -1.93 -9.72
CA LYS A 416 -20.58 -2.30 -10.54
C LYS A 416 -19.66 -1.11 -10.70
N LEU A 417 -18.37 -1.30 -10.50
CA LEU A 417 -17.37 -0.29 -10.82
C LEU A 417 -17.17 -0.20 -12.32
N VAL A 418 -17.14 1.02 -12.83
CA VAL A 418 -16.84 1.33 -14.22
C VAL A 418 -15.62 2.24 -14.29
N ARG A 419 -14.78 2.01 -15.29
CA ARG A 419 -13.62 2.88 -15.52
C ARG A 419 -14.10 4.21 -16.11
N ARG A 420 -13.71 5.31 -15.49
CA ARG A 420 -14.01 6.66 -15.98
C ARG A 420 -12.89 7.10 -16.92
N LEU A 421 -13.24 7.63 -18.09
CA LEU A 421 -12.27 8.16 -19.04
C LEU A 421 -11.51 9.34 -18.43
N CYS A 422 -10.19 9.33 -18.57
CA CYS A 422 -9.35 10.42 -18.14
C CYS A 422 -9.57 11.65 -19.03
N ARG A 423 -10.05 12.76 -18.46
CA ARG A 423 -10.29 14.01 -19.19
C ARG A 423 -9.02 14.65 -19.77
N HIS A 424 -7.85 14.31 -19.20
CA HIS A 424 -6.55 14.86 -19.60
C HIS A 424 -5.78 13.94 -20.57
N HIS A 425 -6.30 12.73 -20.83
CA HIS A 425 -5.66 11.79 -21.75
C HIS A 425 -5.96 12.17 -23.21
N ARG A 426 -5.21 13.11 -23.75
CA ARG A 426 -5.27 13.52 -25.16
C ARG A 426 -4.39 12.62 -26.04
N ARG A 427 -4.67 11.31 -26.10
CA ARG A 427 -3.91 10.31 -26.89
C ARG A 427 -2.40 10.21 -26.57
N GLU A 428 -1.94 10.84 -25.52
CA GLU A 428 -0.55 10.79 -25.09
C GLU A 428 -0.33 9.60 -24.15
N LYS A 429 0.60 8.70 -24.52
CA LYS A 429 0.97 7.53 -23.71
C LYS A 429 1.52 7.89 -22.30
N ASN A 430 1.86 9.15 -22.07
CA ASN A 430 2.47 9.65 -20.83
C ASN A 430 1.57 10.65 -20.05
N CYS A 431 0.26 10.52 -20.12
CA CYS A 431 -0.63 11.35 -19.31
C CYS A 431 -0.35 11.16 -17.82
N ARG A 432 0.08 12.21 -17.12
CA ARG A 432 0.42 12.16 -15.68
C ARG A 432 -0.79 11.80 -14.80
N ASN A 433 -2.00 12.19 -15.18
CA ASN A 433 -3.21 11.97 -14.39
C ASN A 433 -3.71 10.53 -14.43
N CYS A 434 -3.67 9.87 -15.59
CA CYS A 434 -4.06 8.46 -15.74
C CYS A 434 -2.85 7.54 -15.92
N ARG A 435 -1.63 8.05 -15.79
CA ARG A 435 -0.37 7.30 -15.95
C ARG A 435 -0.32 6.45 -17.23
N GLY A 436 -0.94 6.97 -18.29
CA GLY A 436 -0.99 6.32 -19.61
C GLY A 436 -2.10 5.28 -19.79
N THR A 437 -2.90 4.98 -18.77
CA THR A 437 -3.99 3.98 -18.86
C THR A 437 -5.19 4.48 -19.67
N GLY A 438 -5.40 5.79 -19.79
CA GLY A 438 -6.57 6.40 -20.41
C GLY A 438 -7.79 6.50 -19.48
N TYR A 439 -7.69 5.98 -18.26
CA TYR A 439 -8.81 5.91 -17.29
C TYR A 439 -8.40 6.43 -15.92
N HIS A 440 -9.40 6.81 -15.17
CA HIS A 440 -9.34 7.16 -13.73
C HIS A 440 -10.14 6.16 -12.93
#